data_9bfae09eccdd42f113fe0bc695bcc556
#
_entry.id   9bfae09eccdd42f113fe0bc695bcc556
#
_cell.length_a   1.000
_cell.length_b   1.000
_cell.length_c   1.000
_cell.angle_alpha   90.00
_cell.angle_beta   90.00
_cell.angle_gamma   90.00
#
_symmetry.space_group_name_H-M   'P 1'
#
loop_
_entity.id
_entity.type
_entity.pdbx_description
1 polymer ?
#
loop_
_entity_poly.entity_id
_entity_poly.type
_entity_poly.pdbx_seq_one_letter_code
_entity_poly.pdbx_strand_id
1 'polypeptide(L)'
;LMHFVKKKIKEKRKDFVNKLKSGKILRVPGAYNPLTAKLIEEIGYDAVYVSGGVMSNDLGYPDIGLTTLEDVSIRAKQIARVTNLPTIVDIDTGFKSCKKTIQTFEKFGITAVHLEDQIERKRCGHLDNKELISKEKMIKKIKECTKAKKDKNFKIIARSDAKGVEGIDKMIDRCKACLLYTSPSPRDRY
;
A
#
# COMPACT_ATOMS: atom_id res chain seq x y z
N LEU A 1 -20.30 14.98 14.91
CA LEU A 1 -20.10 14.40 13.57
C LEU A 1 -19.83 12.89 13.68
N MET A 2 -20.90 12.08 13.83
CA MET A 2 -20.80 10.63 13.82
C MET A 2 -21.23 10.11 12.46
N HIS A 3 -20.31 10.02 11.50
CA HIS A 3 -20.53 9.19 10.33
C HIS A 3 -20.28 7.73 10.69
N PHE A 4 -21.33 6.94 10.76
CA PHE A 4 -21.19 5.49 10.89
C PHE A 4 -20.66 4.90 9.59
N VAL A 5 -19.71 3.99 9.69
CA VAL A 5 -19.23 3.23 8.53
C VAL A 5 -20.35 2.34 8.04
N LYS A 6 -20.87 2.62 6.84
CA LYS A 6 -21.97 1.89 6.20
C LYS A 6 -21.46 0.81 5.24
N LYS A 7 -20.30 1.05 4.60
CA LYS A 7 -19.76 0.15 3.59
C LYS A 7 -19.03 -1.04 4.20
N LYS A 8 -19.38 -2.22 3.74
CA LYS A 8 -18.63 -3.45 4.04
C LYS A 8 -17.25 -3.43 3.35
N ILE A 9 -16.31 -4.21 3.88
CA ILE A 9 -14.94 -4.30 3.35
C ILE A 9 -14.91 -4.63 1.84
N LYS A 10 -15.73 -5.60 1.41
CA LYS A 10 -15.82 -5.99 -0.01
C LYS A 10 -16.31 -4.85 -0.90
N GLU A 11 -17.21 -4.01 -0.41
CA GLU A 11 -17.72 -2.83 -1.14
C GLU A 11 -16.62 -1.78 -1.30
N LYS A 12 -15.87 -1.47 -0.23
CA LYS A 12 -14.72 -0.53 -0.30
C LYS A 12 -13.67 -1.00 -1.33
N ARG A 13 -13.37 -2.29 -1.38
CA ARG A 13 -12.43 -2.87 -2.35
C ARG A 13 -12.97 -2.77 -3.77
N LYS A 14 -14.25 -3.08 -3.98
CA LYS A 14 -14.90 -2.94 -5.30
C LYS A 14 -14.90 -1.50 -5.76
N ASP A 15 -15.25 -0.56 -4.87
CA ASP A 15 -15.21 0.87 -5.15
C ASP A 15 -13.82 1.33 -5.59
N PHE A 16 -12.77 0.88 -4.90
CA PHE A 16 -11.40 1.22 -5.26
C PHE A 16 -11.03 0.72 -6.66
N VAL A 17 -11.38 -0.53 -6.96
CA VAL A 17 -11.16 -1.10 -8.32
C VAL A 17 -11.91 -0.31 -9.38
N ASN A 18 -13.15 0.07 -9.13
CA ASN A 18 -13.95 0.87 -10.07
C ASN A 18 -13.33 2.26 -10.29
N LYS A 19 -12.88 2.91 -9.21
CA LYS A 19 -12.18 4.19 -9.28
C LYS A 19 -10.88 4.08 -10.10
N LEU A 20 -10.06 3.06 -9.87
CA LEU A 20 -8.84 2.81 -10.66
C LEU A 20 -9.12 2.61 -12.16
N LYS A 21 -10.26 1.99 -12.50
CA LYS A 21 -10.67 1.77 -13.90
C LYS A 21 -11.31 2.99 -14.56
N SER A 22 -11.70 3.99 -13.81
CA SER A 22 -12.40 5.16 -14.32
C SER A 22 -11.55 6.09 -15.20
N GLY A 23 -10.22 5.91 -15.19
CA GLY A 23 -9.28 6.81 -15.87
C GLY A 23 -9.13 8.20 -15.23
N LYS A 24 -9.86 8.47 -14.15
CA LYS A 24 -9.76 9.73 -13.40
C LYS A 24 -8.61 9.69 -12.40
N ILE A 25 -8.01 10.85 -12.14
CA ILE A 25 -7.02 11.00 -11.06
C ILE A 25 -7.71 10.80 -9.73
N LEU A 26 -7.16 9.93 -8.88
CA LEU A 26 -7.62 9.72 -7.52
C LEU A 26 -6.81 10.59 -6.56
N ARG A 27 -7.52 11.31 -5.70
CA ARG A 27 -6.91 12.13 -4.64
C ARG A 27 -6.87 11.29 -3.36
N VAL A 28 -5.67 10.98 -2.89
CA VAL A 28 -5.45 10.02 -1.79
C VAL A 28 -4.55 10.65 -0.72
N PRO A 29 -5.09 11.55 0.13
CA PRO A 29 -4.30 12.16 1.19
C PRO A 29 -3.94 11.18 2.30
N GLY A 30 -2.89 11.51 3.05
CA GLY A 30 -2.40 10.73 4.18
C GLY A 30 -3.23 10.92 5.44
N ALA A 31 -3.52 9.83 6.16
CA ALA A 31 -4.06 9.85 7.50
C ALA A 31 -3.14 9.06 8.44
N TYR A 32 -2.82 9.63 9.58
CA TYR A 32 -2.02 8.98 10.63
C TYR A 32 -2.86 8.54 11.83
N ASN A 33 -4.12 8.98 11.92
CA ASN A 33 -5.06 8.59 12.96
C ASN A 33 -6.51 8.52 12.45
N PRO A 34 -7.45 7.95 13.23
CA PRO A 34 -8.86 7.83 12.86
C PRO A 34 -9.58 9.16 12.59
N LEU A 35 -9.26 10.22 13.32
CA LEU A 35 -9.89 11.53 13.14
C LEU A 35 -9.55 12.12 11.77
N THR A 36 -8.28 12.07 11.39
CA THR A 36 -7.84 12.55 10.08
C THR A 36 -8.53 11.78 8.94
N ALA A 37 -8.71 10.46 9.08
CA ALA A 37 -9.42 9.67 8.07
C ALA A 37 -10.89 10.07 7.91
N LYS A 38 -11.57 10.44 9.00
CA LYS A 38 -12.93 10.99 8.94
C LYS A 38 -12.99 12.33 8.25
N LEU A 39 -12.07 13.24 8.55
CA LEU A 39 -11.98 14.56 7.89
C LEU A 39 -11.73 14.41 6.38
N ILE A 40 -10.85 13.48 5.98
CA ILE A 40 -10.59 13.17 4.58
C ILE A 40 -11.87 12.71 3.88
N GLU A 41 -12.65 11.84 4.50
CA GLU A 41 -13.94 11.39 3.97
C GLU A 41 -14.95 12.52 3.84
N GLU A 42 -15.06 13.37 4.84
CA GLU A 42 -16.00 14.49 4.89
C GLU A 42 -15.70 15.55 3.82
N ILE A 43 -14.41 15.81 3.55
CA ILE A 43 -13.97 16.71 2.47
C ILE A 43 -14.25 16.11 1.07
N GLY A 44 -14.55 14.82 0.96
CA GLY A 44 -14.90 14.17 -0.31
C GLY A 44 -13.70 13.68 -1.12
N TYR A 45 -12.64 13.25 -0.48
CA TYR A 45 -11.52 12.59 -1.13
C TYR A 45 -11.84 11.14 -1.56
N ASP A 46 -10.98 10.54 -2.38
CA ASP A 46 -11.28 9.28 -3.05
C ASP A 46 -10.85 8.05 -2.27
N ALA A 47 -9.78 8.16 -1.49
CA ALA A 47 -9.23 7.12 -0.64
C ALA A 47 -8.37 7.73 0.47
N VAL A 48 -7.92 6.90 1.41
CA VAL A 48 -7.01 7.28 2.50
C VAL A 48 -5.70 6.52 2.34
N TYR A 49 -4.57 7.21 2.54
CA TYR A 49 -3.24 6.62 2.55
C TYR A 49 -2.66 6.59 3.97
N VAL A 50 -2.12 5.45 4.38
CA VAL A 50 -1.39 5.28 5.65
C VAL A 50 0.09 5.15 5.30
N SER A 51 0.84 6.23 5.53
CA SER A 51 2.27 6.33 5.20
C SER A 51 3.14 5.64 6.24
N GLY A 52 4.11 4.83 5.80
CA GLY A 52 5.11 4.20 6.65
C GLY A 52 5.99 5.23 7.36
N GLY A 53 6.47 6.25 6.66
CA GLY A 53 7.28 7.33 7.24
C GLY A 53 6.54 8.14 8.30
N VAL A 54 5.27 8.47 8.06
CA VAL A 54 4.44 9.18 9.05
C VAL A 54 4.18 8.30 10.28
N MET A 55 3.96 6.99 10.08
CA MET A 55 3.80 6.04 11.18
C MET A 55 5.07 5.91 12.02
N SER A 56 6.24 5.86 11.39
CA SER A 56 7.51 5.85 12.09
C SER A 56 7.66 7.08 12.97
N ASN A 57 7.39 8.27 12.43
CA ASN A 57 7.49 9.53 13.16
C ASN A 57 6.48 9.63 14.32
N ASP A 58 5.23 9.17 14.12
CA ASP A 58 4.18 9.15 15.17
C ASP A 58 4.57 8.21 16.34
N LEU A 59 5.37 7.20 16.07
CA LEU A 59 5.93 6.28 17.07
C LEU A 59 7.27 6.75 17.64
N GLY A 60 7.79 7.90 17.22
CA GLY A 60 9.09 8.42 17.66
C GLY A 60 10.29 7.73 17.04
N TYR A 61 10.13 7.03 15.92
CA TYR A 61 11.21 6.35 15.22
C TYR A 61 11.63 7.11 13.96
N PRO A 62 12.92 7.06 13.58
CA PRO A 62 13.33 7.45 12.24
C PRO A 62 12.78 6.47 11.20
N ASP A 63 12.51 6.97 9.99
CA ASP A 63 11.97 6.18 8.87
C ASP A 63 13.05 5.33 8.18
N ILE A 64 13.51 4.29 8.88
CA ILE A 64 14.57 3.36 8.45
C ILE A 64 14.17 1.89 8.65
N GLY A 65 12.87 1.59 8.61
CA GLY A 65 12.35 0.22 8.73
C GLY A 65 12.32 -0.33 10.16
N LEU A 66 12.19 0.52 11.18
CA LEU A 66 12.10 0.11 12.59
C LEU A 66 10.68 -0.30 13.00
N THR A 67 9.66 0.13 12.29
CA THR A 67 8.27 -0.25 12.57
C THR A 67 8.03 -1.72 12.29
N THR A 68 7.22 -2.35 13.13
CA THR A 68 6.84 -3.75 12.96
C THR A 68 5.52 -3.89 12.19
N LEU A 69 5.26 -5.12 11.68
CA LEU A 69 3.96 -5.44 11.10
C LEU A 69 2.80 -5.15 12.08
N GLU A 70 3.02 -5.38 13.38
CA GLU A 70 2.02 -5.15 14.42
C GLU A 70 1.71 -3.66 14.57
N ASP A 71 2.74 -2.82 14.70
CA ASP A 71 2.59 -1.37 14.84
C ASP A 71 1.75 -0.78 13.69
N VAL A 72 2.16 -1.07 12.46
CA VAL A 72 1.50 -0.52 11.27
C VAL A 72 0.11 -1.11 11.08
N SER A 73 -0.08 -2.42 11.30
CA SER A 73 -1.36 -3.07 11.05
C SER A 73 -2.43 -2.68 12.06
N ILE A 74 -2.08 -2.50 13.33
CA ILE A 74 -3.01 -2.04 14.36
C ILE A 74 -3.51 -0.63 14.03
N ARG A 75 -2.60 0.30 13.71
CA ARG A 75 -2.97 1.67 13.36
C ARG A 75 -3.79 1.71 12.06
N ALA A 76 -3.39 0.98 11.03
CA ALA A 76 -4.13 0.89 9.77
C ALA A 76 -5.55 0.35 9.99
N LYS A 77 -5.74 -0.65 10.85
CA LYS A 77 -7.05 -1.16 11.26
C LYS A 77 -7.89 -0.09 11.94
N GLN A 78 -7.30 0.69 12.86
CA GLN A 78 -7.98 1.78 13.56
C GLN A 78 -8.49 2.84 12.57
N ILE A 79 -7.69 3.19 11.56
CA ILE A 79 -8.03 4.14 10.50
C ILE A 79 -9.12 3.55 9.58
N ALA A 80 -8.93 2.35 9.06
CA ALA A 80 -9.85 1.75 8.10
C ALA A 80 -11.25 1.50 8.64
N ARG A 81 -11.38 1.23 9.95
CA ARG A 81 -12.68 0.94 10.59
C ARG A 81 -13.60 2.14 10.75
N VAL A 82 -13.08 3.36 10.65
CA VAL A 82 -13.84 4.60 10.91
C VAL A 82 -14.25 5.37 9.65
N THR A 83 -13.83 4.92 8.48
CA THR A 83 -14.13 5.57 7.20
C THR A 83 -14.77 4.59 6.21
N ASN A 84 -15.64 5.10 5.32
CA ASN A 84 -16.18 4.36 4.18
C ASN A 84 -15.23 4.36 2.97
N LEU A 85 -14.15 5.14 3.03
CA LEU A 85 -13.18 5.24 1.95
C LEU A 85 -12.30 3.98 1.86
N PRO A 86 -11.83 3.62 0.67
CA PRO A 86 -10.73 2.69 0.50
C PRO A 86 -9.50 3.15 1.28
N THR A 87 -8.78 2.22 1.92
CA THR A 87 -7.56 2.52 2.68
C THR A 87 -6.39 1.79 2.05
N ILE A 88 -5.35 2.54 1.68
CA ILE A 88 -4.08 2.06 1.14
C ILE A 88 -3.04 2.17 2.25
N VAL A 89 -2.23 1.14 2.45
CA VAL A 89 -1.20 1.12 3.50
C VAL A 89 0.18 0.91 2.90
N ASP A 90 1.12 1.75 3.27
CA ASP A 90 2.55 1.53 3.04
C ASP A 90 3.03 0.39 3.92
N ILE A 91 3.56 -0.65 3.31
CA ILE A 91 4.09 -1.82 4.00
C ILE A 91 5.61 -1.94 3.85
N ASP A 92 6.26 -0.83 3.52
CA ASP A 92 7.70 -0.78 3.27
C ASP A 92 8.15 -1.92 2.33
N THR A 93 9.09 -2.72 2.77
CA THR A 93 9.61 -3.88 1.99
C THR A 93 8.80 -5.17 2.20
N GLY A 94 7.66 -5.12 2.89
CA GLY A 94 6.77 -6.26 3.13
C GLY A 94 6.98 -6.97 4.45
N PHE A 95 7.75 -6.40 5.36
CA PHE A 95 8.16 -6.98 6.65
C PHE A 95 8.86 -8.35 6.45
N LYS A 96 8.94 -9.17 7.48
CA LYS A 96 9.63 -10.48 7.42
C LYS A 96 8.93 -11.53 6.56
N SER A 97 7.63 -11.36 6.28
CA SER A 97 6.84 -12.36 5.55
C SER A 97 5.72 -11.69 4.75
N CYS A 98 5.90 -11.61 3.44
CA CYS A 98 4.87 -11.09 2.54
C CYS A 98 3.53 -11.81 2.73
N LYS A 99 3.52 -13.13 2.88
CA LYS A 99 2.30 -13.91 3.11
C LYS A 99 1.55 -13.45 4.36
N LYS A 100 2.24 -13.40 5.52
CA LYS A 100 1.63 -12.98 6.79
C LYS A 100 1.15 -11.54 6.72
N THR A 101 1.93 -10.67 6.11
CA THR A 101 1.62 -9.24 5.91
C THR A 101 0.32 -9.07 5.13
N ILE A 102 0.21 -9.66 3.95
CA ILE A 102 -0.99 -9.56 3.11
C ILE A 102 -2.22 -10.10 3.82
N GLN A 103 -2.12 -11.28 4.44
CA GLN A 103 -3.24 -11.88 5.19
C GLN A 103 -3.70 -11.01 6.36
N THR A 104 -2.77 -10.36 7.06
CA THR A 104 -3.07 -9.46 8.18
C THR A 104 -3.82 -8.22 7.69
N PHE A 105 -3.31 -7.52 6.69
CA PHE A 105 -3.96 -6.32 6.17
C PHE A 105 -5.31 -6.62 5.49
N GLU A 106 -5.40 -7.74 4.77
CA GLU A 106 -6.66 -8.18 4.19
C GLU A 106 -7.73 -8.46 5.25
N LYS A 107 -7.36 -9.15 6.35
CA LYS A 107 -8.22 -9.42 7.51
C LYS A 107 -8.65 -8.12 8.22
N PHE A 108 -7.79 -7.12 8.28
CA PHE A 108 -8.05 -5.84 8.95
C PHE A 108 -8.85 -4.85 8.10
N GLY A 109 -9.33 -5.26 6.94
CA GLY A 109 -10.22 -4.45 6.12
C GLY A 109 -9.52 -3.42 5.22
N ILE A 110 -8.22 -3.57 5.06
CA ILE A 110 -7.45 -2.75 4.14
C ILE A 110 -7.83 -3.07 2.70
N THR A 111 -7.76 -2.07 1.84
CA THR A 111 -8.17 -2.16 0.43
C THR A 111 -6.98 -2.46 -0.47
N ALA A 112 -5.85 -1.85 -0.19
CA ALA A 112 -4.62 -2.05 -0.95
C ALA A 112 -3.40 -1.87 -0.06
N VAL A 113 -2.29 -2.45 -0.47
CA VAL A 113 -0.97 -2.23 0.14
C VAL A 113 0.02 -1.73 -0.91
N HIS A 114 1.01 -0.99 -0.45
CA HIS A 114 2.06 -0.37 -1.24
C HIS A 114 3.40 -0.97 -0.80
N LEU A 115 4.09 -1.68 -1.71
CA LEU A 115 5.30 -2.46 -1.45
C LEU A 115 6.46 -1.94 -2.29
N GLU A 116 7.61 -1.67 -1.68
CA GLU A 116 8.79 -1.12 -2.34
C GLU A 116 9.90 -2.14 -2.57
N ASP A 117 10.83 -1.80 -3.49
CA ASP A 117 11.94 -2.67 -3.92
C ASP A 117 13.27 -2.39 -3.19
N GLN A 118 13.25 -1.74 -2.01
CA GLN A 118 14.43 -1.60 -1.17
C GLN A 118 14.79 -2.90 -0.44
N ILE A 119 16.02 -2.99 0.09
CA ILE A 119 16.43 -4.02 1.05
C ILE A 119 15.69 -3.83 2.40
N GLU A 120 15.75 -4.83 3.30
CA GLU A 120 15.03 -4.75 4.60
C GLU A 120 15.47 -3.57 5.48
N ARG A 121 16.77 -3.20 5.43
CA ARG A 121 17.26 -1.98 6.05
C ARG A 121 16.99 -0.78 5.17
N LYS A 122 15.71 -0.55 4.87
CA LYS A 122 15.30 0.52 3.98
C LYS A 122 15.70 1.90 4.51
N ARG A 123 15.76 2.87 3.60
CA ARG A 123 15.82 4.30 3.91
C ARG A 123 14.55 4.99 3.47
N CYS A 124 14.25 6.13 4.07
CA CYS A 124 13.18 7.00 3.57
C CYS A 124 13.37 7.27 2.07
N GLY A 125 12.30 7.19 1.31
CA GLY A 125 12.34 7.36 -0.15
C GLY A 125 12.93 8.69 -0.63
N HIS A 126 12.95 9.71 0.24
CA HIS A 126 13.54 11.03 -0.02
C HIS A 126 15.05 11.11 0.26
N LEU A 127 15.62 10.11 0.92
CA LEU A 127 17.06 10.09 1.26
C LEU A 127 17.87 9.41 0.16
N ASP A 128 19.15 9.82 0.09
CA ASP A 128 20.14 9.17 -0.77
C ASP A 128 20.64 7.85 -0.20
N ASN A 129 21.49 7.16 -0.98
CA ASN A 129 22.12 5.88 -0.60
C ASN A 129 21.10 4.77 -0.26
N LYS A 130 20.01 4.72 -1.01
CA LYS A 130 19.08 3.58 -0.98
C LYS A 130 19.73 2.36 -1.64
N GLU A 131 19.48 1.19 -1.07
CA GLU A 131 19.89 -0.07 -1.64
C GLU A 131 18.66 -0.87 -2.09
N LEU A 132 18.74 -1.43 -3.29
CA LEU A 132 17.62 -2.13 -3.91
C LEU A 132 17.86 -3.64 -3.94
N ILE A 133 16.79 -4.40 -3.83
CA ILE A 133 16.80 -5.81 -4.23
C ILE A 133 16.81 -5.91 -5.76
N SER A 134 17.24 -7.05 -6.31
CA SER A 134 17.17 -7.26 -7.74
C SER A 134 15.73 -7.24 -8.27
N LYS A 135 15.57 -6.92 -9.55
CA LYS A 135 14.26 -6.95 -10.23
C LYS A 135 13.56 -8.28 -10.06
N GLU A 136 14.28 -9.39 -10.19
CA GLU A 136 13.78 -10.77 -10.06
C GLU A 136 13.29 -11.05 -8.64
N LYS A 137 14.01 -10.57 -7.62
CA LYS A 137 13.60 -10.67 -6.21
C LYS A 137 12.30 -9.89 -5.96
N MET A 138 12.19 -8.68 -6.54
CA MET A 138 10.95 -7.90 -6.40
C MET A 138 9.76 -8.58 -7.09
N ILE A 139 9.95 -9.11 -8.30
CA ILE A 139 8.92 -9.90 -8.99
C ILE A 139 8.49 -11.10 -8.13
N LYS A 140 9.44 -11.81 -7.53
CA LYS A 140 9.12 -12.93 -6.61
C LYS A 140 8.29 -12.47 -5.43
N LYS A 141 8.66 -11.38 -4.77
CA LYS A 141 7.87 -10.78 -3.67
C LYS A 141 6.44 -10.43 -4.11
N ILE A 142 6.28 -9.78 -5.26
CA ILE A 142 4.95 -9.45 -5.81
C ILE A 142 4.11 -10.71 -6.06
N LYS A 143 4.71 -11.76 -6.63
CA LYS A 143 4.03 -13.04 -6.83
C LYS A 143 3.58 -13.67 -5.51
N GLU A 144 4.44 -13.68 -4.49
CA GLU A 144 4.11 -14.18 -3.16
C GLU A 144 2.95 -13.41 -2.53
N CYS A 145 3.00 -12.07 -2.59
CA CYS A 145 1.93 -11.21 -2.12
C CYS A 145 0.61 -11.49 -2.86
N THR A 146 0.67 -11.61 -4.20
CA THR A 146 -0.51 -11.87 -5.03
C THR A 146 -1.14 -13.24 -4.74
N LYS A 147 -0.32 -14.27 -4.49
CA LYS A 147 -0.82 -15.59 -4.08
C LYS A 147 -1.40 -15.61 -2.67
N ALA A 148 -0.95 -14.74 -1.79
CA ALA A 148 -1.39 -14.72 -0.39
C ALA A 148 -2.77 -14.09 -0.19
N LYS A 149 -3.21 -13.19 -1.06
CA LYS A 149 -4.52 -12.55 -0.98
C LYS A 149 -5.66 -13.51 -1.32
N LYS A 150 -6.78 -13.39 -0.64
CA LYS A 150 -8.01 -14.17 -0.88
C LYS A 150 -9.02 -13.40 -1.73
N ASP A 151 -9.13 -12.09 -1.53
CA ASP A 151 -10.04 -11.22 -2.27
C ASP A 151 -9.34 -10.68 -3.53
N LYS A 152 -9.89 -10.98 -4.72
CA LYS A 152 -9.36 -10.49 -6.01
C LYS A 152 -9.32 -8.96 -6.10
N ASN A 153 -10.18 -8.28 -5.35
CA ASN A 153 -10.27 -6.82 -5.30
C ASN A 153 -9.26 -6.18 -4.32
N PHE A 154 -8.60 -6.96 -3.46
CA PHE A 154 -7.47 -6.47 -2.68
C PHE A 154 -6.30 -6.20 -3.62
N LYS A 155 -5.72 -5.00 -3.59
CA LYS A 155 -4.68 -4.58 -4.54
C LYS A 155 -3.31 -4.52 -3.89
N ILE A 156 -2.30 -4.89 -4.68
CA ILE A 156 -0.88 -4.75 -4.35
C ILE A 156 -0.31 -3.73 -5.32
N ILE A 157 0.22 -2.65 -4.79
CA ILE A 157 0.81 -1.55 -5.54
C ILE A 157 2.33 -1.70 -5.43
N ALA A 158 3.00 -1.97 -6.54
CA ALA A 158 4.45 -2.02 -6.59
C ALA A 158 5.01 -0.60 -6.69
N ARG A 159 5.94 -0.27 -5.80
CA ARG A 159 6.74 0.94 -5.83
C ARG A 159 8.18 0.59 -6.18
N SER A 160 8.84 1.43 -6.97
CA SER A 160 10.27 1.33 -7.19
C SER A 160 10.98 2.62 -6.79
N ASP A 161 11.99 2.48 -5.96
CA ASP A 161 12.87 3.57 -5.55
C ASP A 161 14.14 3.65 -6.42
N ALA A 162 14.16 2.94 -7.56
CA ALA A 162 15.30 2.83 -8.46
C ALA A 162 15.69 4.15 -9.17
N LYS A 163 14.79 5.14 -9.24
CA LYS A 163 15.11 6.42 -9.92
C LYS A 163 16.39 7.06 -9.39
N GLY A 164 16.56 7.12 -8.08
CA GLY A 164 17.73 7.72 -7.43
C GLY A 164 18.96 6.82 -7.36
N VAL A 165 18.85 5.55 -7.74
CA VAL A 165 19.93 4.55 -7.61
C VAL A 165 20.41 4.08 -8.99
N GLU A 166 19.48 3.74 -9.89
CA GLU A 166 19.76 3.15 -11.20
C GLU A 166 19.30 4.03 -12.37
N GLY A 167 18.63 5.15 -12.09
CA GLY A 167 18.05 6.06 -13.10
C GLY A 167 16.62 5.71 -13.49
N ILE A 168 15.99 6.64 -14.25
CA ILE A 168 14.56 6.57 -14.56
C ILE A 168 14.19 5.38 -15.45
N ASP A 169 15.03 5.04 -16.43
CA ASP A 169 14.75 3.96 -17.37
C ASP A 169 14.71 2.60 -16.67
N LYS A 170 15.63 2.37 -15.75
CA LYS A 170 15.65 1.16 -14.92
C LYS A 170 14.46 1.09 -13.98
N MET A 171 14.07 2.23 -13.38
CA MET A 171 12.86 2.30 -12.56
C MET A 171 11.62 1.92 -13.38
N ILE A 172 11.46 2.45 -14.59
CA ILE A 172 10.34 2.14 -15.49
C ILE A 172 10.35 0.66 -15.85
N ASP A 173 11.50 0.07 -16.17
CA ASP A 173 11.64 -1.35 -16.48
C ASP A 173 11.20 -2.23 -15.29
N ARG A 174 11.64 -1.90 -14.07
CA ARG A 174 11.19 -2.58 -12.83
C ARG A 174 9.69 -2.49 -12.63
N CYS A 175 9.10 -1.31 -12.78
CA CYS A 175 7.66 -1.10 -12.66
C CYS A 175 6.87 -1.91 -13.70
N LYS A 176 7.29 -1.89 -14.98
CA LYS A 176 6.66 -2.70 -16.04
C LYS A 176 6.72 -4.19 -15.73
N ALA A 177 7.87 -4.69 -15.28
CA ALA A 177 8.03 -6.09 -14.91
C ALA A 177 7.12 -6.49 -13.74
N CYS A 178 6.98 -5.63 -12.72
CA CYS A 178 6.09 -5.87 -11.58
C CYS A 178 4.62 -5.81 -11.96
N LEU A 179 4.23 -4.91 -12.88
CA LEU A 179 2.83 -4.70 -13.30
C LEU A 179 2.19 -5.98 -13.84
N LEU A 180 2.94 -6.84 -14.49
CA LEU A 180 2.46 -8.14 -15.00
C LEU A 180 1.92 -9.06 -13.88
N TYR A 181 2.27 -8.80 -12.63
CA TYR A 181 1.94 -9.66 -11.48
C TYR A 181 1.11 -8.96 -10.39
N THR A 182 0.93 -7.64 -10.45
CA THR A 182 0.12 -6.88 -9.48
C THR A 182 -1.34 -6.77 -9.87
N SER A 183 -1.63 -6.80 -11.16
CA SER A 183 -2.98 -6.74 -11.73
C SER A 183 -3.47 -8.14 -12.13
N PRO A 184 -4.79 -8.31 -12.36
CA PRO A 184 -5.26 -9.44 -13.14
C PRO A 184 -4.45 -9.54 -14.44
N SER A 185 -4.18 -10.77 -14.85
CA SER A 185 -3.41 -11.06 -16.07
C SER A 185 -3.89 -10.18 -17.25
N PRO A 186 -3.02 -9.75 -18.16
CA PRO A 186 -3.45 -9.14 -19.41
C PRO A 186 -4.49 -9.96 -20.16
N ARG A 187 -4.54 -11.28 -19.94
CA ARG A 187 -5.58 -12.18 -20.48
C ARG A 187 -6.95 -11.94 -19.88
N ASP A 188 -7.07 -11.28 -18.73
CA ASP A 188 -8.34 -10.94 -18.09
C ASP A 188 -8.89 -9.59 -18.58
N ARG A 189 -8.29 -8.99 -19.62
CA ARG A 189 -8.71 -7.70 -20.21
C ARG A 189 -9.50 -7.84 -21.52
N TYR A 190 -9.74 -9.09 -21.97
CA TYR A 190 -10.53 -9.37 -23.16
C TYR A 190 -11.69 -10.30 -22.86
#